data_b734d353c8402c71b798add78914773b
#
_entry.id   b734d353c8402c71b798add78914773b
#
_cell.length_a   1.000
_cell.length_b   1.000
_cell.length_c   1.000
_cell.angle_alpha   90.00
_cell.angle_beta   90.00
_cell.angle_gamma   90.00
#
_symmetry.space_group_name_H-M   'P 1'
#
loop_
_entity.id
_entity.type
_entity.pdbx_description
1 polymer ?
#
loop_
_entity_poly.entity_id
_entity_poly.type
_entity_poly.pdbx_seq_one_letter_code
_entity_poly.pdbx_strand_id
1 'polypeptide(L)'
;AVGYALQYKDSTTRMRQGTYTNHAMELFTNDNARITIANDGHVVLSNSIAFRNETTADNRLDDYEEGVHTQAPVNANLTLTNNILRYTKIGRLVTVSGILKPSAVSSSNAVQITLPFTSVADSGNTCGRYTSALMHKFVNIDDSYRNVVGYIGQNEAYWRIYHVGDNLDWHQLTNNDLSTNTEIFFTFTYHTTD
;
A
#
# COMPACT_ATOMS: atom_id res chain seq x y z
N ALA A 1 -32.80 28.00 -7.52
CA ALA A 1 -33.59 26.85 -7.99
C ALA A 1 -32.69 25.79 -8.60
N VAL A 2 -32.85 24.55 -8.20
CA VAL A 2 -32.13 23.40 -8.78
C VAL A 2 -32.93 22.92 -9.99
N GLY A 3 -32.35 22.97 -11.18
CA GLY A 3 -32.95 22.42 -12.39
C GLY A 3 -32.61 20.96 -12.55
N TYR A 4 -33.58 20.06 -12.42
CA TYR A 4 -33.48 18.65 -12.74
C TYR A 4 -33.98 18.36 -14.14
N ALA A 5 -33.33 17.45 -14.85
CA ALA A 5 -33.82 17.01 -16.14
C ALA A 5 -33.61 15.48 -16.36
N LEU A 6 -34.62 14.89 -16.96
CA LEU A 6 -34.54 13.63 -17.69
C LEU A 6 -34.76 13.93 -19.17
N GLN A 7 -33.76 13.75 -20.00
CA GLN A 7 -33.82 14.09 -21.42
C GLN A 7 -33.36 12.94 -22.30
N TYR A 8 -34.12 12.70 -23.37
CA TYR A 8 -33.59 12.00 -24.54
C TYR A 8 -33.05 13.05 -25.53
N LYS A 9 -31.80 12.92 -25.92
CA LYS A 9 -31.16 13.81 -26.88
C LYS A 9 -30.88 13.06 -28.17
N ASP A 10 -31.76 13.26 -29.17
CA ASP A 10 -31.75 12.55 -30.43
C ASP A 10 -30.44 12.71 -31.22
N SER A 11 -29.91 13.92 -31.28
CA SER A 11 -28.66 14.21 -32.00
C SER A 11 -27.40 13.49 -31.46
N THR A 12 -27.48 12.85 -30.30
CA THR A 12 -26.35 12.14 -29.68
C THR A 12 -26.68 10.68 -29.32
N THR A 13 -27.90 10.22 -29.63
CA THR A 13 -28.39 8.86 -29.28
C THR A 13 -28.22 8.52 -27.78
N ARG A 14 -28.37 9.50 -26.90
CA ARG A 14 -28.14 9.35 -25.45
C ARG A 14 -29.34 9.83 -24.65
N MET A 15 -29.76 9.05 -23.69
CA MET A 15 -30.58 9.51 -22.59
C MET A 15 -29.70 10.20 -21.55
N ARG A 16 -30.12 11.38 -21.09
CA ARG A 16 -29.41 12.16 -20.09
C ARG A 16 -30.29 12.40 -18.88
N GLN A 17 -29.71 12.20 -17.71
CA GLN A 17 -30.31 12.52 -16.43
C GLN A 17 -29.31 13.35 -15.62
N GLY A 18 -29.75 14.44 -15.04
CA GLY A 18 -28.86 15.30 -14.28
C GLY A 18 -29.44 16.66 -13.94
N THR A 19 -28.57 17.53 -13.45
CA THR A 19 -28.85 18.90 -13.11
C THR A 19 -28.35 19.84 -14.21
N TYR A 20 -29.09 20.92 -14.52
CA TYR A 20 -28.64 21.97 -15.45
C TYR A 20 -27.82 23.06 -14.78
N THR A 21 -27.89 23.12 -13.48
CA THR A 21 -27.20 24.12 -12.65
C THR A 21 -26.03 23.45 -11.92
N ASN A 22 -25.12 24.25 -11.40
CA ASN A 22 -23.92 23.73 -10.71
C ASN A 22 -24.26 23.14 -9.33
N HIS A 23 -24.94 21.98 -9.35
CA HIS A 23 -25.35 21.23 -8.17
C HIS A 23 -24.98 19.75 -8.34
N ALA A 24 -24.69 19.09 -7.26
CA ALA A 24 -24.53 17.66 -7.23
C ALA A 24 -25.83 16.93 -7.56
N MET A 25 -25.73 15.70 -8.06
CA MET A 25 -26.84 14.76 -8.23
C MET A 25 -26.62 13.55 -7.32
N GLU A 26 -27.68 13.13 -6.65
CA GLU A 26 -27.62 11.99 -5.74
C GLU A 26 -28.61 10.90 -6.14
N LEU A 27 -28.17 9.65 -6.04
CA LEU A 27 -29.02 8.47 -5.95
C LEU A 27 -29.08 8.04 -4.49
N PHE A 28 -30.26 7.96 -3.93
CA PHE A 28 -30.44 7.73 -2.50
C PHE A 28 -31.41 6.59 -2.20
N THR A 29 -31.25 5.97 -1.05
CA THR A 29 -32.21 5.01 -0.47
C THR A 29 -32.37 5.29 1.00
N ASN A 30 -33.60 5.24 1.50
CA ASN A 30 -33.92 5.53 2.90
C ASN A 30 -33.32 6.88 3.38
N ASP A 31 -33.51 7.92 2.52
CA ASP A 31 -33.06 9.30 2.75
C ASP A 31 -31.53 9.45 2.96
N ASN A 32 -30.75 8.49 2.48
CA ASN A 32 -29.29 8.52 2.52
C ASN A 32 -28.74 8.44 1.10
N ALA A 33 -27.84 9.35 0.74
CA ALA A 33 -27.13 9.30 -0.53
C ALA A 33 -26.29 8.02 -0.60
N ARG A 34 -26.40 7.33 -1.75
CA ARG A 34 -25.63 6.10 -2.04
C ARG A 34 -24.58 6.35 -3.11
N ILE A 35 -24.95 7.14 -4.10
CA ILE A 35 -24.04 7.62 -5.15
C ILE A 35 -24.27 9.12 -5.25
N THR A 36 -23.20 9.88 -5.16
CA THR A 36 -23.21 11.33 -5.41
C THR A 36 -22.34 11.62 -6.62
N ILE A 37 -22.89 12.28 -7.62
CA ILE A 37 -22.11 12.91 -8.69
C ILE A 37 -21.92 14.35 -8.28
N ALA A 38 -20.72 14.71 -7.89
CA ALA A 38 -20.39 16.05 -7.45
C ALA A 38 -20.47 17.06 -8.62
N ASN A 39 -20.58 18.33 -8.29
CA ASN A 39 -20.71 19.40 -9.28
C ASN A 39 -19.44 19.60 -10.15
N ASP A 40 -18.29 19.10 -9.72
CA ASP A 40 -17.03 19.04 -10.49
C ASP A 40 -16.88 17.74 -11.31
N GLY A 41 -17.84 16.81 -11.19
CA GLY A 41 -17.95 15.60 -12.00
C GLY A 41 -17.37 14.34 -11.38
N HIS A 42 -16.72 14.38 -10.21
CA HIS A 42 -16.29 13.12 -9.58
C HIS A 42 -17.47 12.38 -8.95
N VAL A 43 -17.35 11.06 -8.85
CA VAL A 43 -18.39 10.18 -8.31
C VAL A 43 -17.97 9.66 -6.95
N VAL A 44 -18.79 9.90 -5.95
CA VAL A 44 -18.63 9.38 -4.60
C VAL A 44 -19.60 8.25 -4.37
N LEU A 45 -19.11 7.11 -3.93
CA LEU A 45 -19.91 6.01 -3.39
C LEU A 45 -19.84 6.08 -1.86
N SER A 46 -20.99 6.12 -1.21
CA SER A 46 -21.06 6.23 0.26
C SER A 46 -20.71 4.92 0.97
N ASN A 47 -20.48 3.86 0.23
CA ASN A 47 -20.14 2.54 0.72
C ASN A 47 -19.27 1.83 -0.34
N SER A 48 -19.26 0.53 -0.33
CA SER A 48 -18.47 -0.34 -1.18
C SER A 48 -19.13 -0.66 -2.52
N ILE A 49 -18.35 -1.19 -3.46
CA ILE A 49 -18.82 -1.84 -4.68
C ILE A 49 -18.86 -3.34 -4.45
N ALA A 50 -20.04 -3.95 -4.52
CA ALA A 50 -20.20 -5.39 -4.53
C ALA A 50 -20.29 -5.90 -5.97
N PHE A 51 -19.56 -6.96 -6.28
CA PHE A 51 -19.67 -7.65 -7.57
C PHE A 51 -20.60 -8.85 -7.44
N ARG A 52 -21.48 -9.04 -8.42
CA ARG A 52 -22.55 -10.04 -8.37
C ARG A 52 -23.50 -9.79 -7.20
N ASN A 53 -24.03 -10.79 -6.58
CA ASN A 53 -24.90 -10.68 -5.40
C ASN A 53 -24.12 -10.89 -4.10
N GLU A 54 -22.91 -10.36 -4.05
CA GLU A 54 -22.06 -10.54 -2.88
C GLU A 54 -22.61 -9.77 -1.67
N THR A 55 -22.86 -10.47 -0.59
CA THR A 55 -23.38 -9.91 0.66
C THR A 55 -22.32 -9.81 1.75
N THR A 56 -21.21 -10.54 1.61
CA THR A 56 -20.10 -10.55 2.56
C THR A 56 -19.27 -9.28 2.41
N ALA A 57 -19.03 -8.56 3.50
CA ALA A 57 -18.29 -7.31 3.47
C ALA A 57 -16.87 -7.49 2.91
N ASP A 58 -16.20 -8.58 3.29
CA ASP A 58 -14.81 -8.87 2.91
C ASP A 58 -14.59 -9.05 1.39
N ASN A 59 -15.65 -9.29 0.62
CA ASN A 59 -15.58 -9.47 -0.83
C ASN A 59 -15.97 -8.22 -1.62
N ARG A 60 -16.11 -7.09 -0.95
CA ARG A 60 -16.45 -5.81 -1.59
C ARG A 60 -15.20 -4.98 -1.82
N LEU A 61 -15.24 -4.18 -2.88
CA LEU A 61 -14.25 -3.14 -3.07
C LEU A 61 -14.71 -1.89 -2.30
N ASP A 62 -14.15 -1.65 -1.16
CA ASP A 62 -14.52 -0.58 -0.23
C ASP A 62 -13.36 0.33 0.17
N ASP A 63 -12.16 -0.02 -0.24
CA ASP A 63 -10.96 0.71 0.11
C ASP A 63 -9.99 0.78 -1.06
N TYR A 64 -9.73 1.99 -1.52
CA TYR A 64 -8.67 2.32 -2.47
C TYR A 64 -7.92 3.55 -1.96
N GLU A 65 -6.64 3.41 -1.77
CA GLU A 65 -5.79 4.48 -1.28
C GLU A 65 -4.45 4.50 -2.00
N GLU A 66 -4.02 5.66 -2.42
CA GLU A 66 -2.66 5.91 -2.90
C GLU A 66 -2.01 6.95 -2.00
N GLY A 67 -0.75 6.74 -1.69
CA GLY A 67 -0.08 7.69 -0.82
C GLY A 67 1.42 7.54 -0.75
N VAL A 68 1.95 8.29 0.17
CA VAL A 68 3.36 8.24 0.56
C VAL A 68 3.47 7.96 2.04
N HIS A 69 4.44 7.13 2.41
CA HIS A 69 4.79 6.84 3.79
C HIS A 69 6.20 7.28 4.06
N THR A 70 6.41 7.98 5.15
CA THR A 70 7.75 8.32 5.62
C THR A 70 8.33 7.12 6.34
N GLN A 71 9.27 6.44 5.70
CA GLN A 71 10.00 5.33 6.30
C GLN A 71 10.80 5.82 7.51
N ALA A 72 10.73 5.08 8.58
CA ALA A 72 11.58 5.28 9.74
C ALA A 72 12.20 3.96 10.17
N PRO A 73 13.46 3.95 10.58
CA PRO A 73 14.03 2.80 11.27
C PRO A 73 13.30 2.58 12.59
N VAL A 74 12.96 1.34 12.90
CA VAL A 74 12.37 0.99 14.20
C VAL A 74 13.38 1.19 15.33
N ASN A 75 14.66 0.99 15.02
CA ASN A 75 15.77 1.17 15.96
C ASN A 75 16.50 2.50 15.68
N ALA A 76 16.79 3.27 16.71
CA ALA A 76 17.28 4.66 16.65
C ALA A 76 18.68 4.87 16.03
N ASN A 77 19.37 3.81 15.60
CA ASN A 77 20.78 3.86 15.18
C ASN A 77 20.99 3.82 13.66
N LEU A 78 19.95 4.05 12.90
CA LEU A 78 19.97 4.19 11.46
C LEU A 78 19.24 5.48 11.10
N THR A 79 19.84 6.29 10.25
CA THR A 79 19.18 7.48 9.68
C THR A 79 19.10 7.32 8.17
N LEU A 80 17.98 7.70 7.57
CA LEU A 80 17.74 7.58 6.14
C LEU A 80 17.79 8.94 5.45
N THR A 81 18.48 9.02 4.32
CA THR A 81 18.50 10.23 3.47
C THR A 81 17.26 10.31 2.60
N ASN A 82 16.84 9.19 2.05
CA ASN A 82 15.61 9.08 1.25
C ASN A 82 14.68 8.13 2.00
N ASN A 83 13.68 8.70 2.61
CA ASN A 83 12.80 8.00 3.54
C ASN A 83 11.34 7.95 3.07
N ILE A 84 11.08 8.16 1.78
CA ILE A 84 9.73 8.14 1.23
C ILE A 84 9.51 6.84 0.48
N LEU A 85 8.50 6.08 0.87
CA LEU A 85 7.89 5.06 0.02
C LEU A 85 6.59 5.54 -0.59
N ARG A 86 6.30 5.05 -1.78
CA ARG A 86 4.97 5.17 -2.40
C ARG A 86 4.22 3.87 -2.19
N TYR A 87 2.91 3.98 -1.97
CA TYR A 87 2.06 2.81 -1.84
C TYR A 87 0.74 2.99 -2.61
N THR A 88 0.18 1.86 -2.98
CA THR A 88 -1.21 1.72 -3.43
C THR A 88 -1.83 0.59 -2.61
N LYS A 89 -2.98 0.86 -2.02
CA LYS A 89 -3.80 -0.10 -1.28
C LYS A 89 -5.10 -0.34 -2.03
N ILE A 90 -5.47 -1.60 -2.22
CA ILE A 90 -6.76 -2.01 -2.79
C ILE A 90 -7.35 -3.09 -1.89
N GLY A 91 -8.37 -2.73 -1.13
CA GLY A 91 -8.83 -3.56 -0.05
C GLY A 91 -7.69 -3.86 0.92
N ARG A 92 -7.39 -5.12 1.16
CA ARG A 92 -6.28 -5.51 2.04
C ARG A 92 -4.92 -5.69 1.35
N LEU A 93 -4.86 -5.50 0.04
CA LEU A 93 -3.62 -5.66 -0.71
C LEU A 93 -2.88 -4.33 -0.78
N VAL A 94 -1.67 -4.29 -0.24
CA VAL A 94 -0.78 -3.12 -0.24
C VAL A 94 0.43 -3.42 -1.11
N THR A 95 0.65 -2.59 -2.10
CA THR A 95 1.90 -2.59 -2.89
C THR A 95 2.72 -1.36 -2.52
N VAL A 96 3.99 -1.55 -2.22
CA VAL A 96 4.92 -0.48 -1.89
C VAL A 96 6.15 -0.51 -2.79
N SER A 97 6.70 0.67 -3.06
CA SER A 97 7.99 0.83 -3.73
C SER A 97 8.80 1.95 -3.09
N GLY A 98 10.11 1.78 -3.00
CA GLY A 98 10.96 2.77 -2.38
C GLY A 98 12.45 2.49 -2.52
N ILE A 99 13.21 3.35 -1.86
CA ILE A 99 14.67 3.26 -1.76
C ILE A 99 15.03 3.32 -0.28
N LEU A 100 15.82 2.36 0.18
CA LEU A 100 16.50 2.45 1.46
C LEU A 100 17.90 3.02 1.21
N LYS A 101 18.17 4.20 1.77
CA LYS A 101 19.47 4.87 1.66
C LYS A 101 19.86 5.47 3.01
N PRO A 102 20.78 4.82 3.74
CA PRO A 102 21.31 5.36 4.98
C PRO A 102 22.09 6.66 4.78
N SER A 103 21.97 7.59 5.73
CA SER A 103 22.84 8.77 5.86
C SER A 103 23.74 8.68 7.07
N ALA A 104 23.35 7.90 8.07
CA ALA A 104 24.17 7.53 9.20
C ALA A 104 23.83 6.11 9.65
N VAL A 105 24.86 5.39 10.04
CA VAL A 105 24.76 4.00 10.49
C VAL A 105 25.60 3.87 11.75
N SER A 106 25.00 3.36 12.82
CA SER A 106 25.71 3.03 14.06
C SER A 106 25.04 1.82 14.72
N SER A 107 25.82 0.97 15.33
CA SER A 107 25.40 -0.25 16.06
C SER A 107 25.04 -1.48 15.20
N SER A 108 25.02 -2.62 15.89
CA SER A 108 24.70 -3.95 15.34
C SER A 108 23.20 -4.30 15.43
N ASN A 109 22.31 -3.33 15.54
CA ASN A 109 20.87 -3.58 15.58
C ASN A 109 20.38 -4.09 14.22
N ALA A 110 19.38 -4.96 14.27
CA ALA A 110 18.71 -5.45 13.08
C ALA A 110 18.09 -4.32 12.25
N VAL A 111 18.23 -4.40 10.93
CA VAL A 111 17.59 -3.45 10.00
C VAL A 111 16.10 -3.73 9.96
N GLN A 112 15.32 -2.81 10.51
CA GLN A 112 13.85 -2.85 10.55
C GLN A 112 13.31 -1.49 10.15
N ILE A 113 12.47 -1.45 9.13
CA ILE A 113 11.96 -0.20 8.52
C ILE A 113 10.44 -0.22 8.55
N THR A 114 9.82 0.87 8.96
CA THR A 114 8.36 0.98 9.08
C THR A 114 7.63 0.80 7.76
N LEU A 115 6.43 0.26 7.86
CA LEU A 115 5.46 0.09 6.78
C LEU A 115 4.30 1.09 6.93
N PRO A 116 3.58 1.42 5.85
CA PRO A 116 2.39 2.27 5.92
C PRO A 116 1.24 1.64 6.72
N PHE A 117 1.09 0.32 6.63
CA PHE A 117 0.05 -0.44 7.32
C PHE A 117 0.64 -1.67 7.99
N THR A 118 0.03 -2.08 9.09
CA THR A 118 0.40 -3.32 9.78
C THR A 118 0.02 -4.52 8.91
N SER A 119 0.92 -5.46 8.77
CA SER A 119 0.66 -6.71 8.06
C SER A 119 -0.39 -7.55 8.77
N VAL A 120 -1.13 -8.33 7.99
CA VAL A 120 -2.19 -9.19 8.53
C VAL A 120 -1.67 -10.13 9.62
N ALA A 121 -2.46 -10.24 10.71
CA ALA A 121 -2.32 -11.30 11.70
C ALA A 121 -3.17 -12.48 11.25
N ASP A 122 -2.56 -13.61 10.95
CA ASP A 122 -3.31 -14.80 10.58
C ASP A 122 -3.12 -15.89 11.62
N SER A 123 -4.19 -16.52 12.04
CA SER A 123 -4.21 -17.50 13.15
C SER A 123 -3.89 -18.94 12.77
N GLY A 124 -3.60 -19.24 11.51
CA GLY A 124 -3.26 -20.59 11.02
C GLY A 124 -1.88 -20.67 10.36
N ASN A 125 -1.35 -21.82 10.08
CA ASN A 125 -0.07 -22.07 9.42
C ASN A 125 -0.15 -21.94 7.90
N THR A 126 -0.73 -20.88 7.36
CA THR A 126 -0.93 -20.73 5.93
C THR A 126 0.13 -19.84 5.28
N CYS A 127 0.49 -20.17 4.04
CA CYS A 127 1.59 -19.56 3.30
C CYS A 127 1.37 -18.09 2.86
N GLY A 128 0.26 -17.47 3.21
CA GLY A 128 -0.08 -16.12 2.76
C GLY A 128 0.48 -14.97 3.60
N ARG A 129 1.32 -15.26 4.59
CA ARG A 129 1.66 -14.34 5.66
C ARG A 129 2.99 -13.67 5.52
N TYR A 130 3.89 -14.35 4.85
CA TYR A 130 5.26 -13.90 4.69
C TYR A 130 5.45 -13.42 3.28
N THR A 131 5.80 -12.18 3.13
CA THR A 131 6.06 -11.57 1.84
C THR A 131 7.55 -11.33 1.70
N SER A 132 8.10 -11.71 0.56
CA SER A 132 9.44 -11.33 0.17
C SER A 132 9.40 -10.02 -0.63
N ALA A 133 10.30 -9.10 -0.33
CA ALA A 133 10.51 -7.93 -1.14
C ALA A 133 11.38 -8.27 -2.36
N LEU A 134 10.95 -7.87 -3.54
CA LEU A 134 11.82 -7.87 -4.70
C LEU A 134 12.78 -6.68 -4.59
N MET A 135 14.06 -6.98 -4.47
CA MET A 135 15.11 -5.97 -4.50
C MET A 135 15.67 -5.86 -5.91
N HIS A 136 15.49 -4.69 -6.51
CA HIS A 136 15.92 -4.44 -7.90
C HIS A 136 17.40 -4.12 -8.01
N LYS A 137 17.94 -3.50 -6.99
CA LYS A 137 19.33 -3.04 -6.94
C LYS A 137 19.76 -2.93 -5.48
N PHE A 138 20.93 -3.43 -5.19
CA PHE A 138 21.61 -3.16 -3.93
C PHE A 138 23.08 -2.83 -4.22
N VAL A 139 23.59 -1.84 -3.53
CA VAL A 139 24.95 -1.32 -3.70
C VAL A 139 25.55 -1.14 -2.34
N ASN A 140 26.83 -1.50 -2.22
CA ASN A 140 27.63 -1.34 -0.99
C ASN A 140 27.00 -2.02 0.25
N ILE A 141 26.49 -3.22 0.06
CA ILE A 141 26.26 -4.19 1.12
C ILE A 141 27.52 -5.09 1.16
N ASP A 142 27.84 -5.65 2.31
CA ASP A 142 28.99 -6.55 2.47
C ASP A 142 29.03 -7.61 1.36
N ASP A 143 30.19 -7.76 0.72
CA ASP A 143 30.40 -8.65 -0.44
C ASP A 143 30.14 -10.14 -0.14
N SER A 144 30.08 -10.52 1.12
CA SER A 144 29.73 -11.87 1.56
C SER A 144 28.24 -12.20 1.35
N TYR A 145 27.38 -11.19 1.16
CA TYR A 145 25.94 -11.35 1.02
C TYR A 145 25.52 -11.43 -0.45
N ARG A 146 25.19 -12.62 -0.91
CA ARG A 146 24.88 -12.88 -2.33
C ARG A 146 23.39 -12.81 -2.67
N ASN A 147 22.53 -13.12 -1.71
CA ASN A 147 21.08 -13.12 -1.89
C ASN A 147 20.44 -12.30 -0.77
N VAL A 148 20.05 -11.09 -1.07
CA VAL A 148 19.38 -10.20 -0.12
C VAL A 148 17.90 -10.23 -0.41
N VAL A 149 17.09 -10.49 0.61
CA VAL A 149 15.64 -10.59 0.52
C VAL A 149 14.98 -9.73 1.60
N GLY A 150 13.87 -9.10 1.26
CA GLY A 150 13.02 -8.46 2.24
C GLY A 150 12.04 -9.46 2.86
N TYR A 151 11.66 -9.23 4.09
CA TYR A 151 10.76 -10.07 4.85
C TYR A 151 9.81 -9.24 5.69
N ILE A 152 8.53 -9.59 5.65
CA ILE A 152 7.50 -9.05 6.50
C ILE A 152 6.91 -10.20 7.31
N GLY A 153 6.93 -10.07 8.63
CA GLY A 153 6.28 -11.03 9.52
C GLY A 153 4.78 -10.75 9.67
N GLN A 154 4.14 -11.48 10.57
CA GLN A 154 2.73 -11.32 10.88
C GLN A 154 2.53 -10.22 11.92
N ASN A 155 1.47 -9.44 11.78
CA ASN A 155 1.11 -8.40 12.72
C ASN A 155 2.27 -7.43 13.00
N GLU A 156 3.01 -7.11 11.94
CA GLU A 156 4.18 -6.23 12.01
C GLU A 156 3.95 -4.97 11.19
N ALA A 157 4.31 -3.83 11.76
CA ALA A 157 4.29 -2.54 11.09
C ALA A 157 5.67 -2.17 10.51
N TYR A 158 6.50 -3.17 10.21
CA TYR A 158 7.84 -3.00 9.65
C TYR A 158 8.26 -4.22 8.84
N TRP A 159 9.22 -4.02 7.95
CA TRP A 159 9.89 -5.05 7.19
C TRP A 159 11.36 -5.15 7.59
N ARG A 160 11.96 -6.29 7.29
CA ARG A 160 13.35 -6.62 7.59
C ARG A 160 14.07 -7.03 6.33
N ILE A 161 15.39 -7.02 6.40
CA ILE A 161 16.26 -7.49 5.34
C ILE A 161 17.04 -8.69 5.85
N TYR A 162 17.06 -9.73 5.05
CA TYR A 162 17.82 -10.93 5.31
C TYR A 162 18.76 -11.23 4.16
N HIS A 163 19.87 -11.86 4.44
CA HIS A 163 20.63 -12.54 3.42
C HIS A 163 20.43 -14.04 3.54
N VAL A 164 20.40 -14.70 2.38
CA VAL A 164 20.22 -16.14 2.26
C VAL A 164 21.35 -16.67 1.41
N GLY A 165 22.08 -17.67 1.89
CA GLY A 165 23.15 -18.34 1.16
C GLY A 165 22.87 -19.83 1.00
N ASP A 166 23.59 -20.45 0.07
CA ASP A 166 23.59 -21.91 -0.04
C ASP A 166 24.29 -22.51 1.18
N ASN A 167 23.60 -23.43 1.87
CA ASN A 167 24.08 -24.08 3.08
C ASN A 167 24.41 -23.14 4.26
N LEU A 168 23.76 -21.98 4.31
CA LEU A 168 23.85 -21.03 5.41
C LEU A 168 22.46 -20.81 6.01
N ASP A 169 22.39 -20.63 7.31
CA ASP A 169 21.18 -20.12 7.95
C ASP A 169 20.86 -18.73 7.41
N TRP A 170 19.58 -18.40 7.31
CA TRP A 170 19.21 -17.06 6.94
C TRP A 170 19.53 -16.09 8.09
N HIS A 171 20.25 -15.02 7.77
CA HIS A 171 20.64 -14.03 8.75
C HIS A 171 19.98 -12.69 8.45
N GLN A 172 19.43 -12.08 9.48
CA GLN A 172 18.92 -10.73 9.38
C GLN A 172 20.09 -9.74 9.26
N LEU A 173 20.02 -8.83 8.28
CA LEU A 173 21.00 -7.76 8.17
C LEU A 173 20.90 -6.85 9.40
N THR A 174 22.06 -6.46 9.87
CA THR A 174 22.23 -5.45 10.92
C THR A 174 22.67 -4.12 10.31
N ASN A 175 22.62 -3.07 11.10
CA ASN A 175 23.10 -1.77 10.65
C ASN A 175 24.57 -1.80 10.25
N ASN A 176 25.38 -2.69 10.84
CA ASN A 176 26.81 -2.83 10.49
C ASN A 176 27.04 -3.35 9.08
N ASP A 177 26.06 -4.04 8.50
CA ASP A 177 26.13 -4.57 7.15
C ASP A 177 25.79 -3.51 6.09
N LEU A 178 25.39 -2.32 6.53
CA LEU A 178 25.08 -1.17 5.71
C LEU A 178 26.16 -0.09 5.85
N SER A 179 26.23 0.79 4.87
CA SER A 179 27.05 1.99 4.90
C SER A 179 26.23 3.19 4.43
N THR A 180 26.78 4.40 4.59
CA THR A 180 26.16 5.63 4.07
C THR A 180 26.07 5.67 2.54
N ASN A 181 26.79 4.77 1.86
CA ASN A 181 26.73 4.60 0.40
C ASN A 181 25.83 3.44 -0.04
N THR A 182 25.19 2.75 0.91
CA THR A 182 24.26 1.67 0.58
C THR A 182 23.01 2.23 -0.08
N GLU A 183 22.59 1.61 -1.16
CA GLU A 183 21.31 1.88 -1.82
C GLU A 183 20.61 0.55 -2.09
N ILE A 184 19.39 0.41 -1.60
CA ILE A 184 18.53 -0.75 -1.87
C ILE A 184 17.23 -0.25 -2.46
N PHE A 185 16.99 -0.60 -3.73
CA PHE A 185 15.74 -0.33 -4.43
C PHE A 185 14.84 -1.55 -4.29
N PHE A 186 13.61 -1.34 -3.85
CA PHE A 186 12.71 -2.44 -3.59
C PHE A 186 11.28 -2.16 -4.02
N THR A 187 10.57 -3.23 -4.31
CA THR A 187 9.11 -3.26 -4.46
C THR A 187 8.61 -4.55 -3.84
N PHE A 188 7.53 -4.48 -3.10
CA PHE A 188 6.85 -5.66 -2.57
C PHE A 188 5.37 -5.41 -2.36
N THR A 189 4.64 -6.51 -2.20
CA THR A 189 3.21 -6.51 -1.94
C THR A 189 2.94 -7.34 -0.70
N TYR A 190 2.05 -6.87 0.16
CA TYR A 190 1.65 -7.59 1.37
C TYR A 190 0.17 -7.35 1.67
N HIS A 191 -0.40 -8.15 2.58
CA HIS A 191 -1.76 -7.96 3.05
C HIS A 191 -1.76 -7.25 4.41
N THR A 192 -2.69 -6.33 4.58
CA THR A 192 -2.98 -5.65 5.84
C THR A 192 -4.26 -6.21 6.49
N THR A 193 -4.49 -5.86 7.73
CA THR A 193 -5.70 -6.24 8.49
C THR A 193 -6.91 -5.42 8.11
N ASP A 194 -6.72 -4.23 7.57
CA ASP A 194 -7.77 -3.25 7.22
C ASP A 194 -8.06 -3.26 5.73
#